data_631377ebcb3a8ea1413cae163f9a63fb
#
_entry.id   631377ebcb3a8ea1413cae163f9a63fb
#
_cell.length_a   1.000
_cell.length_b   1.000
_cell.length_c   1.000
_cell.angle_alpha   90.00
_cell.angle_beta   90.00
_cell.angle_gamma   90.00
#
_symmetry.space_group_name_H-M   'P 1'
#
loop_
_entity.id
_entity.type
_entity.pdbx_description
1 polymer ?
#
loop_
_entity_poly.entity_id
_entity_poly.type
_entity_poly.pdbx_seq_one_letter_code
_entity_poly.pdbx_strand_id
1 'polypeptide(L)' 'MSDIIFINFLSTNKNIRCAMPCLADNTIAEVEEKLYQQFNEFRNTNNILLFGGNTILRFKKVKENNIHNGDTILIQSQ' A
#
# COMPACT_ATOMS: atom_id res chain seq x y z
N MET A 1 -19.85 0.30 -9.33
CA MET A 1 -19.38 1.12 -8.17
C MET A 1 -18.35 0.31 -7.38
N SER A 2 -17.21 0.92 -7.08
CA SER A 2 -16.18 0.24 -6.29
C SER A 2 -16.52 0.29 -4.82
N ASP A 3 -16.29 -0.82 -4.13
CA ASP A 3 -16.41 -0.87 -2.69
C ASP A 3 -15.20 -0.24 -2.02
N ILE A 4 -15.42 0.38 -0.87
CA ILE A 4 -14.33 0.85 -0.03
C ILE A 4 -13.77 -0.32 0.73
N ILE A 5 -12.46 -0.50 0.65
CA ILE A 5 -11.75 -1.55 1.39
C ILE A 5 -10.66 -0.89 2.23
N PHE A 6 -10.18 -1.64 3.23
CA PHE A 6 -9.08 -1.19 4.07
C PHE A 6 -7.87 -2.09 3.81
N ILE A 7 -6.73 -1.45 3.58
CA ILE A 7 -5.46 -2.13 3.38
C ILE A 7 -4.56 -1.78 4.55
N ASN A 8 -3.95 -2.80 5.15
CA ASN A 8 -2.97 -2.60 6.21
C ASN A 8 -1.59 -2.43 5.58
N PHE A 9 -0.87 -1.40 5.99
CA PHE A 9 0.53 -1.19 5.61
C PHE A 9 1.42 -1.40 6.82
N LEU A 10 2.49 -2.15 6.62
CA LEU A 10 3.45 -2.46 7.67
C LEU A 10 4.87 -2.21 7.16
N SER A 11 5.56 -1.30 7.83
CA SER A 11 6.98 -1.05 7.58
C SER A 11 7.74 -1.43 8.84
N THR A 12 8.52 -2.49 8.78
CA THR A 12 9.26 -2.97 9.95
C THR A 12 10.45 -2.09 10.26
N ASN A 13 11.17 -1.60 9.23
CA ASN A 13 12.35 -0.79 9.45
C ASN A 13 12.06 0.67 9.81
N LYS A 14 10.83 1.13 9.60
CA LYS A 14 10.38 2.46 10.08
C LYS A 14 9.43 2.36 11.26
N ASN A 15 9.08 1.15 11.66
CA ASN A 15 8.15 0.90 12.77
C ASN A 15 6.81 1.61 12.58
N ILE A 16 6.28 1.56 11.35
CA ILE A 16 4.99 2.18 11.00
C ILE A 16 4.01 1.09 10.65
N ARG A 17 2.81 1.21 11.23
CA ARG A 17 1.69 0.32 10.93
C ARG A 17 0.43 1.18 10.84
N CYS A 18 -0.31 1.03 9.73
CA CYS A 18 -1.56 1.77 9.58
C CYS A 18 -2.53 1.02 8.66
N ALA A 19 -3.80 1.35 8.79
CA ALA A 19 -4.84 0.88 7.88
C ALA A 19 -5.32 2.08 7.05
N MET A 20 -5.39 1.91 5.74
CA MET A 20 -5.80 2.96 4.83
C MET A 20 -7.06 2.57 4.07
N PRO A 21 -8.07 3.43 4.03
CA PRO A 21 -9.22 3.18 3.16
C PRO A 21 -8.85 3.49 1.71
N CYS A 22 -9.37 2.68 0.81
CA CYS A 22 -9.20 2.92 -0.62
C CYS A 22 -10.31 2.24 -1.39
N LEU A 23 -10.37 2.51 -2.70
CA LEU A 23 -11.27 1.82 -3.60
C LEU A 23 -10.51 0.68 -4.29
N ALA A 24 -11.21 -0.43 -4.51
CA ALA A 24 -10.60 -1.56 -5.22
C ALA A 24 -10.13 -1.16 -6.63
N ASP A 25 -10.74 -0.13 -7.21
CA ASP A 25 -10.37 0.40 -8.52
C ASP A 25 -9.26 1.44 -8.49
N ASN A 26 -8.79 1.86 -7.32
CA ASN A 26 -7.62 2.72 -7.22
C ASN A 26 -6.38 1.95 -7.69
N THR A 27 -5.45 2.65 -8.31
CA THR A 27 -4.13 2.07 -8.53
C THR A 27 -3.37 2.05 -7.20
N ILE A 28 -2.40 1.17 -7.11
CA ILE A 28 -1.54 1.13 -5.91
C ILE A 28 -0.80 2.47 -5.75
N ALA A 29 -0.37 3.08 -6.86
CA ALA A 29 0.31 4.38 -6.81
C ALA A 29 -0.56 5.46 -6.15
N GLU A 30 -1.87 5.45 -6.42
CA GLU A 30 -2.80 6.40 -5.80
C GLU A 30 -2.90 6.17 -4.29
N VAL A 31 -2.97 4.93 -3.87
CA VAL A 31 -3.04 4.58 -2.44
C VAL A 31 -1.71 4.92 -1.75
N GLU A 32 -0.61 4.63 -2.43
CA GLU A 32 0.74 4.93 -1.96
C GLU A 32 0.92 6.43 -1.70
N GLU A 33 0.42 7.26 -2.60
CA GLU A 33 0.52 8.72 -2.45
C GLU A 33 -0.21 9.19 -1.19
N LYS A 34 -1.39 8.65 -0.92
CA LYS A 34 -2.14 8.96 0.31
C LYS A 34 -1.35 8.54 1.55
N LEU A 35 -0.72 7.38 1.50
CA LEU A 35 0.11 6.89 2.60
C LEU A 35 1.27 7.86 2.87
N TYR A 36 1.92 8.34 1.81
CA TYR A 36 3.06 9.24 1.94
C TYR A 36 2.66 10.64 2.44
N GLN A 37 1.43 11.05 2.18
CA GLN A 37 0.90 12.30 2.74
C GLN A 37 0.75 12.20 4.24
N GLN A 38 0.40 11.03 4.75
CA GLN A 38 0.30 10.80 6.20
C GLN A 38 1.65 10.56 6.87
N PHE A 39 2.55 9.88 6.16
CA PHE A 39 3.87 9.49 6.69
C PHE A 39 4.96 9.97 5.74
N ASN A 40 5.35 11.22 5.89
CA ASN A 40 6.34 11.87 5.00
C ASN A 40 7.69 11.18 4.99
N GLU A 41 8.01 10.42 6.04
CA GLU A 41 9.30 9.72 6.11
C GLU A 41 9.50 8.75 4.96
N PHE A 42 8.42 8.26 4.34
CA PHE A 42 8.53 7.39 3.18
C PHE A 42 9.01 8.11 1.91
N ARG A 43 8.89 9.44 1.87
CA ARG A 43 9.31 10.20 0.68
C ARG A 43 10.82 10.27 0.52
N ASN A 44 11.55 10.01 1.60
CA ASN A 44 13.02 10.11 1.60
C ASN A 44 13.70 8.78 1.37
N THR A 45 12.93 7.72 1.10
CA THR A 45 13.47 6.38 0.91
C THR A 45 12.87 5.75 -0.34
N ASN A 46 13.60 4.81 -0.91
CA ASN A 46 13.06 3.95 -1.95
C ASN A 46 12.25 2.86 -1.29
N ASN A 47 10.96 2.80 -1.59
CA ASN A 47 10.05 1.88 -0.94
C ASN A 47 9.63 0.79 -1.90
N ILE A 48 9.80 -0.46 -1.46
CA ILE A 48 9.35 -1.63 -2.20
C ILE A 48 8.12 -2.15 -1.48
N LEU A 49 7.03 -2.29 -2.22
CA LEU A 49 5.77 -2.81 -1.68
C LEU A 49 5.63 -4.28 -2.05
N LEU A 50 5.38 -5.10 -1.04
CA LEU A 50 5.28 -6.54 -1.20
C LEU A 50 3.93 -7.06 -0.68
N PHE A 51 3.36 -8.00 -1.42
CA PHE A 51 2.16 -8.70 -1.00
C PHE A 51 2.30 -10.18 -1.35
N GLY A 52 2.14 -11.03 -0.34
CA GLY A 52 2.29 -12.48 -0.54
C GLY A 52 3.69 -12.86 -1.04
N GLY A 53 4.72 -12.11 -0.67
CA GLY A 53 6.08 -12.35 -1.08
C GLY A 53 6.45 -11.82 -2.47
N ASN A 54 5.50 -11.22 -3.17
CA ASN A 54 5.70 -10.70 -4.52
C ASN A 54 5.67 -9.17 -4.53
N THR A 55 6.47 -8.57 -5.41
CA THR A 55 6.46 -7.12 -5.60
C THR A 55 5.14 -6.70 -6.22
N ILE A 56 4.53 -5.66 -5.65
CA ILE A 56 3.25 -5.14 -6.13
C ILE A 56 3.46 -4.34 -7.42
N LEU A 57 2.52 -4.49 -8.35
CA LEU A 57 2.50 -3.72 -9.59
C LEU A 57 1.80 -2.39 -9.33
N ARG A 58 2.58 -1.32 -9.16
CA ARG A 58 2.10 -0.01 -8.70
C ARG A 58 1.09 0.65 -9.63
N PHE A 59 1.22 0.42 -10.92
CA PHE A 59 0.36 1.06 -11.91
C PHE A 59 -0.88 0.23 -12.24
N LYS A 60 -1.02 -0.92 -11.60
CA LYS A 60 -2.22 -1.73 -11.67
C LYS A 60 -3.15 -1.39 -10.51
N LYS A 61 -4.41 -1.70 -10.68
CA LYS A 61 -5.42 -1.46 -9.63
C LYS A 61 -5.18 -2.38 -8.44
N VAL A 62 -5.68 -1.97 -7.28
CA VAL A 62 -5.64 -2.78 -6.07
C VAL A 62 -6.20 -4.17 -6.35
N LYS A 63 -7.38 -4.25 -6.97
CA LYS A 63 -8.02 -5.53 -7.28
C LYS A 63 -7.22 -6.36 -8.28
N GLU A 64 -6.49 -5.72 -9.19
CA GLU A 64 -5.65 -6.41 -10.18
C GLU A 64 -4.40 -7.03 -9.55
N ASN A 65 -4.03 -6.59 -8.36
CA ASN A 65 -2.96 -7.18 -7.57
C ASN A 65 -3.47 -8.26 -6.61
N ASN A 66 -4.75 -8.63 -6.72
CA ASN A 66 -5.41 -9.61 -5.85
C ASN A 66 -5.41 -9.21 -4.39
N ILE A 67 -5.45 -7.92 -4.11
CA ILE A 67 -5.48 -7.39 -2.75
C ILE A 67 -6.93 -7.14 -2.37
N HIS A 68 -7.33 -7.66 -1.22
CA HIS A 68 -8.70 -7.60 -0.71
C HIS A 68 -8.75 -6.88 0.61
N ASN A 69 -9.97 -6.57 1.06
CA ASN A 69 -10.19 -5.91 2.34
C ASN A 69 -9.49 -6.67 3.47
N GLY A 70 -8.72 -5.95 4.27
CA GLY A 70 -8.02 -6.51 5.41
C GLY A 70 -6.64 -7.08 5.12
N ASP A 71 -6.24 -7.14 3.86
CA ASP A 71 -4.92 -7.64 3.50
C ASP A 71 -3.83 -6.68 3.96
N THR A 72 -2.64 -7.23 4.18
CA THR A 72 -1.48 -6.47 4.64
C THR A 72 -0.43 -6.38 3.55
N ILE A 73 0.02 -5.15 3.27
CA ILE A 73 1.13 -4.89 2.37
C ILE A 73 2.35 -4.56 3.22
N LEU A 74 3.47 -5.23 2.91
CA LEU A 74 4.75 -4.95 3.55
C LEU A 74 5.47 -3.87 2.76
N ILE A 75 6.08 -2.93 3.48
CA ILE A 75 6.89 -1.87 2.90
C ILE A 75 8.33 -2.08 3.34
N GLN A 76 9.22 -2.26 2.37
CA GLN A 76 10.66 -2.32 2.62
C GLN A 76 11.26 -1.02 2.11
N SER A 77 11.82 -0.22 3.03
CA SER A 77 12.44 1.07 2.71
C SER A 77 13.94 0.94 2.67
N GLN A 78 14.53 1.58 1.67
CA GLN A 78 15.98 1.56 1.47
C GLN A 78 16.57 2.95 1.52
#